data_27a2ae8016dee7006e68a750905fed7a
#
_entry.id   27a2ae8016dee7006e68a750905fed7a
#
_cell.length_a   1.000
_cell.length_b   1.000
_cell.length_c   1.000
_cell.angle_alpha   90.00
_cell.angle_beta   90.00
_cell.angle_gamma   90.00
#
_symmetry.space_group_name_H-M   'P 1'
#
loop_
_entity.id
_entity.type
_entity.pdbx_description
1 polymer ?
#
loop_
_entity_poly.entity_id
_entity_poly.type
_entity_poly.pdbx_seq_one_letter_code
_entity_poly.pdbx_strand_id
1 'polypeptide(L)'
;MRWRGRILLLRHEKRSGEIWLLPGGGVRTGESLLRALQRELWEETGLFPAGSEVPFEGPVALVDSIAPESSLVRKHVVHVIFAADVSGSLEDVTSQDTAVRGHRAFRPSELDSIALHPPIQRFLQRWQPGDPAVYLGQMWVP
;
A
#
# COMPACT_ATOMS: atom_id res chain seq x y z
N MET A 1 -1.30 -1.77 5.53
CA MET A 1 -2.15 -2.44 6.55
C MET A 1 -1.27 -3.23 7.51
N ARG A 2 -1.63 -3.25 8.79
CA ARG A 2 -0.90 -3.99 9.82
C ARG A 2 -1.71 -5.22 10.26
N TRP A 3 -1.03 -6.32 10.43
CA TRP A 3 -1.60 -7.56 10.96
C TRP A 3 -0.64 -8.17 11.98
N ARG A 4 -1.01 -8.13 13.26
CA ARG A 4 -0.20 -8.68 14.37
C ARG A 4 1.27 -8.23 14.33
N GLY A 5 1.51 -6.91 14.17
CA GLY A 5 2.86 -6.32 14.07
C GLY A 5 3.61 -6.56 12.76
N ARG A 6 2.93 -7.11 11.75
CA ARG A 6 3.46 -7.29 10.39
C ARG A 6 2.79 -6.34 9.42
N ILE A 7 3.38 -6.13 8.27
CA ILE A 7 2.88 -5.27 7.18
C ILE A 7 2.33 -6.17 6.07
N LEU A 8 1.01 -6.07 5.79
CA LEU A 8 0.40 -6.76 4.68
C LEU A 8 0.73 -6.04 3.37
N LEU A 9 1.34 -6.76 2.45
CA LEU A 9 1.68 -6.32 1.11
C LEU A 9 1.08 -7.26 0.06
N LEU A 10 0.80 -6.71 -1.10
CA LEU A 10 0.31 -7.42 -2.28
C LEU A 10 1.43 -7.62 -3.28
N ARG A 11 1.51 -8.82 -3.83
CA ARG A 11 2.48 -9.19 -4.84
C ARG A 11 1.94 -8.92 -6.23
N HIS A 12 2.73 -8.24 -7.02
CA HIS A 12 2.50 -8.01 -8.44
C HIS A 12 3.68 -8.50 -9.26
N GLU A 13 3.43 -8.82 -10.52
CA GLU A 13 4.47 -9.17 -11.48
C GLU A 13 4.62 -8.04 -12.50
N LYS A 14 5.84 -7.59 -12.70
CA LYS A 14 6.25 -6.67 -13.76
C LYS A 14 7.27 -7.35 -14.67
N ARG A 15 7.55 -6.75 -15.82
CA ARG A 15 8.60 -7.24 -16.74
C ARG A 15 9.98 -7.34 -16.06
N SER A 16 10.23 -6.50 -15.05
CA SER A 16 11.47 -6.48 -14.25
C SER A 16 11.50 -7.52 -13.13
N GLY A 17 10.42 -8.28 -12.91
CA GLY A 17 10.30 -9.27 -11.86
C GLY A 17 9.18 -8.97 -10.85
N GLU A 18 9.25 -9.62 -9.69
CA GLU A 18 8.29 -9.48 -8.62
C GLU A 18 8.43 -8.11 -7.92
N ILE A 19 7.30 -7.48 -7.64
CA ILE A 19 7.21 -6.24 -6.87
C ILE A 19 6.09 -6.33 -5.84
N TRP A 20 6.33 -5.72 -4.69
CA TRP A 20 5.36 -5.63 -3.60
C TRP A 20 4.79 -4.24 -3.49
N LEU A 21 3.50 -4.14 -3.23
CA LEU A 21 2.76 -2.88 -3.09
C LEU A 21 1.99 -2.85 -1.78
N LEU A 22 1.77 -1.67 -1.24
CA LEU A 22 0.72 -1.47 -0.25
C LEU A 22 -0.64 -1.68 -0.93
N PRO A 23 -1.63 -2.30 -0.27
CA PRO A 23 -3.00 -2.32 -0.77
C PRO A 23 -3.52 -0.91 -0.98
N GLY A 24 -4.17 -0.66 -2.13
CA GLY A 24 -4.73 0.63 -2.49
C GLY A 24 -4.63 0.94 -3.97
N GLY A 25 -5.28 2.01 -4.40
CA GLY A 25 -5.33 2.38 -5.81
C GLY A 25 -5.75 3.83 -6.03
N GLY A 26 -6.22 4.10 -7.24
CA GLY A 26 -6.59 5.45 -7.66
C GLY A 26 -7.93 5.92 -7.11
N VAL A 27 -8.02 7.22 -6.83
CA VAL A 27 -9.27 7.88 -6.45
C VAL A 27 -10.10 8.14 -7.70
N ARG A 28 -11.37 7.72 -7.71
CA ARG A 28 -12.31 8.00 -8.78
C ARG A 28 -12.97 9.37 -8.57
N THR A 29 -13.39 10.00 -9.65
CA THR A 29 -14.13 11.28 -9.56
C THR A 29 -15.33 11.12 -8.64
N GLY A 30 -15.43 12.01 -7.63
CA GLY A 30 -16.51 11.99 -6.64
C GLY A 30 -16.27 11.10 -5.42
N GLU A 31 -15.19 10.33 -5.37
CA GLU A 31 -14.80 9.61 -4.16
C GLU A 31 -13.98 10.50 -3.21
N SER A 32 -14.18 10.31 -1.90
CA SER A 32 -13.19 10.76 -0.92
C SER A 32 -12.01 9.77 -0.86
N LEU A 33 -10.86 10.20 -0.32
CA LEU A 33 -9.69 9.34 -0.14
C LEU A 33 -10.04 8.05 0.63
N LEU A 34 -10.82 8.16 1.70
CA LEU A 34 -11.18 7.00 2.53
C LEU A 34 -12.17 6.06 1.82
N ARG A 35 -13.07 6.59 0.99
CA ARG A 35 -13.96 5.74 0.17
C ARG A 35 -13.18 5.00 -0.91
N ALA A 36 -12.27 5.69 -1.59
CA ALA A 36 -11.39 5.05 -2.56
C ALA A 36 -10.57 3.93 -1.90
N LEU A 37 -9.94 4.22 -0.77
CA LEU A 37 -9.14 3.24 -0.03
C LEU A 37 -9.97 2.03 0.41
N GLN A 38 -11.17 2.23 0.95
CA GLN A 38 -12.05 1.13 1.36
C GLN A 38 -12.45 0.25 0.16
N ARG A 39 -12.78 0.85 -0.99
CA ARG A 39 -13.09 0.12 -2.21
C ARG A 39 -11.90 -0.69 -2.70
N GLU A 40 -10.73 -0.10 -2.79
CA GLU A 40 -9.50 -0.80 -3.21
C GLU A 40 -9.15 -1.94 -2.25
N LEU A 41 -9.25 -1.72 -0.94
CA LEU A 41 -9.02 -2.78 0.04
C LEU A 41 -9.97 -3.96 -0.16
N TRP A 42 -11.25 -3.70 -0.45
CA TRP A 42 -12.19 -4.75 -0.75
C TRP A 42 -11.86 -5.48 -2.05
N GLU A 43 -11.57 -4.73 -3.13
CA GLU A 43 -11.25 -5.29 -4.45
C GLU A 43 -9.94 -6.13 -4.42
N GLU A 44 -8.93 -5.68 -3.69
CA GLU A 44 -7.61 -6.31 -3.66
C GLU A 44 -7.38 -7.32 -2.55
N THR A 45 -8.16 -7.28 -1.49
CA THR A 45 -7.93 -8.15 -0.31
C THR A 45 -9.17 -8.94 0.13
N GLY A 46 -10.37 -8.56 -0.31
CA GLY A 46 -11.62 -9.13 0.22
C GLY A 46 -11.89 -8.77 1.68
N LEU A 47 -11.03 -7.96 2.29
CA LEU A 47 -11.21 -7.48 3.65
C LEU A 47 -12.03 -6.20 3.66
N PHE A 48 -12.82 -5.99 4.71
CA PHE A 48 -13.66 -4.81 4.87
C PHE A 48 -14.72 -4.65 3.77
N PRO A 49 -15.75 -5.51 3.74
CA PRO A 49 -16.88 -5.38 2.83
C PRO A 49 -17.50 -3.98 2.82
N ALA A 50 -18.20 -3.63 1.75
CA ALA A 50 -18.87 -2.35 1.64
C ALA A 50 -19.79 -2.10 2.85
N GLY A 51 -19.63 -0.94 3.50
CA GLY A 51 -20.35 -0.59 4.72
C GLY A 51 -19.65 -0.96 6.03
N SER A 52 -18.52 -1.66 5.98
CA SER A 52 -17.67 -1.87 7.17
C SER A 52 -17.04 -0.56 7.61
N GLU A 53 -16.96 -0.34 8.91
CA GLU A 53 -16.11 0.71 9.46
C GLU A 53 -14.66 0.22 9.49
N VAL A 54 -13.78 0.94 8.76
CA VAL A 54 -12.33 0.70 8.82
C VAL A 54 -11.71 1.83 9.62
N PRO A 55 -11.11 1.53 10.78
CA PRO A 55 -10.47 2.55 11.61
C PRO A 55 -9.14 2.98 10.98
N PHE A 56 -9.22 3.82 9.93
CA PHE A 56 -8.04 4.38 9.30
C PHE A 56 -7.39 5.42 10.22
N GLU A 57 -6.09 5.31 10.40
CA GLU A 57 -5.24 6.33 10.98
C GLU A 57 -4.52 7.08 9.86
N GLY A 58 -4.53 8.40 9.88
CA GLY A 58 -3.79 9.19 8.94
C GLY A 58 -4.55 10.29 8.22
N PRO A 59 -3.90 10.82 7.17
CA PRO A 59 -2.73 10.25 6.48
C PRO A 59 -1.48 10.23 7.38
N VAL A 60 -0.71 9.13 7.25
CA VAL A 60 0.52 8.94 8.04
C VAL A 60 1.77 9.31 7.24
N ALA A 61 1.70 9.25 5.91
CA ALA A 61 2.77 9.71 5.03
C ALA A 61 2.26 10.14 3.66
N LEU A 62 3.04 11.02 3.00
CA LEU A 62 2.89 11.39 1.60
C LEU A 62 4.20 11.10 0.87
N VAL A 63 4.10 10.60 -0.37
CA VAL A 63 5.25 10.26 -1.21
C VAL A 63 4.97 10.68 -2.65
N ASP A 64 5.91 11.39 -3.27
CA ASP A 64 5.91 11.63 -4.70
C ASP A 64 6.66 10.50 -5.43
N SER A 65 5.97 9.74 -6.26
CA SER A 65 6.58 8.78 -7.18
C SER A 65 6.66 9.39 -8.57
N ILE A 66 7.84 9.90 -8.93
CA ILE A 66 8.07 10.58 -10.20
C ILE A 66 9.01 9.73 -11.04
N ALA A 67 8.51 9.25 -12.19
CA ALA A 67 9.33 8.52 -13.14
C ALA A 67 10.50 9.37 -13.63
N PRO A 68 11.73 8.82 -13.77
CA PRO A 68 12.87 9.55 -14.29
C PRO A 68 12.61 10.02 -15.73
N GLU A 69 13.27 11.10 -16.16
CA GLU A 69 13.10 11.66 -17.51
C GLU A 69 13.45 10.67 -18.63
N SER A 70 14.33 9.73 -18.35
CA SER A 70 14.70 8.63 -19.26
C SER A 70 13.61 7.57 -19.42
N SER A 71 12.53 7.62 -18.60
CA SER A 71 11.43 6.69 -18.72
C SER A 71 10.59 6.96 -19.97
N LEU A 72 10.24 5.90 -20.70
CA LEU A 72 9.31 5.98 -21.83
C LEU A 72 7.91 6.44 -21.42
N VAL A 73 7.53 6.23 -20.18
CA VAL A 73 6.25 6.64 -19.62
C VAL A 73 6.52 7.69 -18.53
N ARG A 74 6.13 8.93 -18.81
CA ARG A 74 6.14 9.98 -17.78
C ARG A 74 4.98 9.74 -16.82
N LYS A 75 5.31 9.32 -15.62
CA LYS A 75 4.32 9.05 -14.57
C LYS A 75 4.70 9.81 -13.30
N HIS A 76 3.73 10.55 -12.78
CA HIS A 76 3.82 11.18 -11.47
C HIS A 76 2.60 10.75 -10.65
N VAL A 77 2.82 10.14 -9.52
CA VAL A 77 1.78 9.69 -8.59
C VAL A 77 2.11 10.21 -7.20
N VAL A 78 1.15 10.87 -6.58
CA VAL A 78 1.22 11.22 -5.16
C VAL A 78 0.55 10.10 -4.37
N HIS A 79 1.32 9.40 -3.55
CA HIS A 79 0.78 8.40 -2.63
C HIS A 79 0.39 9.07 -1.31
N VAL A 80 -0.86 8.92 -0.92
CA VAL A 80 -1.38 9.33 0.39
C VAL A 80 -1.59 8.06 1.20
N ILE A 81 -0.78 7.86 2.22
CA ILE A 81 -0.69 6.60 2.97
C ILE A 81 -1.46 6.71 4.28
N PHE A 82 -2.35 5.75 4.50
CA PHE A 82 -3.09 5.55 5.73
C PHE A 82 -2.67 4.23 6.39
N ALA A 83 -2.81 4.15 7.70
CA ALA A 83 -2.64 2.90 8.43
C ALA A 83 -4.01 2.34 8.84
N ALA A 84 -4.10 1.02 8.89
CA ALA A 84 -5.24 0.30 9.45
C ALA A 84 -4.77 -1.04 10.02
N ASP A 85 -5.36 -1.46 11.13
CA ASP A 85 -5.14 -2.78 11.67
C ASP A 85 -6.13 -3.78 11.07
N VAL A 86 -5.61 -4.93 10.68
CA VAL A 86 -6.39 -6.06 10.17
C VAL A 86 -6.56 -7.07 11.30
N SER A 87 -7.81 -7.43 11.56
CA SER A 87 -8.19 -8.56 12.42
C SER A 87 -8.58 -9.76 11.55
N GLY A 88 -8.47 -10.97 12.10
CA GLY A 88 -8.82 -12.19 11.38
C GLY A 88 -7.63 -12.97 10.83
N SER A 89 -7.90 -13.89 9.90
CA SER A 89 -6.90 -14.73 9.27
C SER A 89 -6.40 -14.10 7.96
N LEU A 90 -5.10 -14.23 7.68
CA LEU A 90 -4.56 -13.87 6.36
C LEU A 90 -5.01 -14.86 5.28
N GLU A 91 -5.51 -16.03 5.64
CA GLU A 91 -6.10 -16.99 4.72
C GLU A 91 -7.40 -16.48 4.10
N ASP A 92 -8.05 -15.52 4.77
CA ASP A 92 -9.28 -14.87 4.26
C ASP A 92 -8.97 -13.80 3.20
N VAL A 93 -7.70 -13.46 2.99
CA VAL A 93 -7.30 -12.46 1.98
C VAL A 93 -7.47 -13.06 0.59
N THR A 94 -8.43 -12.52 -0.15
CA THR A 94 -8.74 -12.91 -1.53
C THR A 94 -8.84 -11.67 -2.40
N SER A 95 -8.14 -11.66 -3.53
CA SER A 95 -8.20 -10.54 -4.47
C SER A 95 -9.16 -10.81 -5.62
N GLN A 96 -9.96 -9.81 -5.96
CA GLN A 96 -10.75 -9.77 -7.20
C GLN A 96 -9.95 -9.11 -8.33
N ASP A 97 -8.87 -8.40 -8.01
CA ASP A 97 -7.97 -7.79 -8.99
C ASP A 97 -7.00 -8.85 -9.54
N THR A 98 -7.09 -9.09 -10.85
CA THR A 98 -6.23 -10.05 -11.56
C THR A 98 -4.75 -9.63 -11.62
N ALA A 99 -4.43 -8.37 -11.36
CA ALA A 99 -3.05 -7.89 -11.25
C ALA A 99 -2.36 -8.34 -9.96
N VAL A 100 -3.14 -8.61 -8.91
CA VAL A 100 -2.63 -9.14 -7.64
C VAL A 100 -2.33 -10.63 -7.79
N ARG A 101 -1.09 -11.02 -7.63
CA ARG A 101 -0.60 -12.41 -7.77
C ARG A 101 -0.40 -13.14 -6.45
N GLY A 102 -0.71 -12.48 -5.35
CA GLY A 102 -0.61 -13.03 -4.01
C GLY A 102 -0.46 -11.95 -2.96
N HIS A 103 -0.38 -12.37 -1.71
CA HIS A 103 -0.21 -11.47 -0.57
C HIS A 103 0.71 -12.11 0.46
N ARG A 104 1.34 -11.29 1.29
CA ARG A 104 2.12 -11.74 2.44
C ARG A 104 2.20 -10.64 3.49
N ALA A 105 2.19 -11.04 4.77
CA ALA A 105 2.48 -10.15 5.88
C ALA A 105 3.95 -10.28 6.28
N PHE A 106 4.72 -9.22 6.06
CA PHE A 106 6.15 -9.12 6.34
C PHE A 106 6.41 -8.56 7.73
N ARG A 107 7.38 -9.11 8.43
CA ARG A 107 7.95 -8.42 9.59
C ARG A 107 8.67 -7.16 9.11
N PRO A 108 8.70 -6.07 9.90
CA PRO A 108 9.46 -4.89 9.52
C PRO A 108 10.92 -5.19 9.08
N SER A 109 11.59 -6.12 9.76
CA SER A 109 12.97 -6.54 9.46
C SER A 109 13.14 -7.27 8.12
N GLU A 110 12.05 -7.76 7.50
CA GLU A 110 12.11 -8.47 6.22
C GLU A 110 11.96 -7.51 5.02
N LEU A 111 11.55 -6.25 5.25
CA LEU A 111 11.23 -5.32 4.17
C LEU A 111 12.43 -4.92 3.31
N ASP A 112 13.64 -4.93 3.84
CA ASP A 112 14.85 -4.59 3.07
C ASP A 112 15.19 -5.65 2.01
N SER A 113 14.63 -6.85 2.11
CA SER A 113 14.88 -7.96 1.18
C SER A 113 13.93 -8.00 -0.02
N ILE A 114 12.98 -7.08 -0.12
CA ILE A 114 11.95 -7.07 -1.16
C ILE A 114 11.98 -5.80 -2.01
N ALA A 115 11.57 -5.92 -3.27
CA ALA A 115 11.27 -4.77 -4.10
C ALA A 115 9.90 -4.20 -3.72
N LEU A 116 9.87 -3.10 -3.00
CA LEU A 116 8.64 -2.40 -2.58
C LEU A 116 8.45 -1.11 -3.38
N HIS A 117 7.23 -0.84 -3.82
CA HIS A 117 6.87 0.44 -4.45
C HIS A 117 5.68 1.10 -3.74
N PRO A 118 5.77 2.41 -3.39
CA PRO A 118 6.98 3.22 -3.38
C PRO A 118 8.02 2.67 -2.38
N PRO A 119 9.33 2.97 -2.54
CA PRO A 119 10.42 2.39 -1.73
C PRO A 119 10.49 3.03 -0.34
N ILE A 120 9.52 2.76 0.50
CA ILE A 120 9.32 3.35 1.83
C ILE A 120 9.63 2.37 2.98
N GLN A 121 10.46 1.34 2.73
CA GLN A 121 10.80 0.32 3.72
C GLN A 121 11.23 0.93 5.05
N ARG A 122 12.13 1.93 5.03
CA ARG A 122 12.62 2.59 6.25
C ARG A 122 11.53 3.31 7.04
N PHE A 123 10.54 3.90 6.35
CA PHE A 123 9.39 4.49 7.01
C PHE A 123 8.56 3.39 7.69
N LEU A 124 8.19 2.33 6.95
CA LEU A 124 7.37 1.24 7.47
C LEU A 124 8.03 0.48 8.64
N GLN A 125 9.36 0.43 8.69
CA GLN A 125 10.12 -0.20 9.78
C GLN A 125 10.09 0.61 11.09
N ARG A 126 9.93 1.93 11.00
CA ARG A 126 10.07 2.85 12.14
C ARG A 126 8.76 3.42 12.63
N TRP A 127 7.79 3.58 11.72
CA TRP A 127 6.53 4.21 12.03
C TRP A 127 5.76 3.49 13.14
N GLN A 128 5.22 4.28 14.07
CA GLN A 128 4.37 3.79 15.17
C GLN A 128 3.01 4.52 15.14
N PRO A 129 1.93 3.89 15.65
CA PRO A 129 0.65 4.57 15.85
C PRO A 129 0.81 5.85 16.65
N GLY A 130 0.17 6.92 16.15
CA GLY A 130 0.26 8.24 16.76
C GLY A 130 1.46 9.09 16.34
N ASP A 131 2.37 8.56 15.52
CA ASP A 131 3.43 9.38 14.94
C ASP A 131 2.83 10.46 14.02
N PRO A 132 3.43 11.66 13.99
CA PRO A 132 2.96 12.72 13.10
C PRO A 132 3.09 12.31 11.62
N ALA A 133 2.18 12.84 10.78
CA ALA A 133 2.27 12.65 9.34
C ALA A 133 3.57 13.23 8.78
N VAL A 134 4.18 12.53 7.82
CA VAL A 134 5.47 12.92 7.24
C VAL A 134 5.41 12.96 5.71
N TYR A 135 6.06 13.97 5.11
CA TYR A 135 6.36 13.98 3.68
C TYR A 135 7.71 13.31 3.44
N LEU A 136 7.71 12.20 2.70
CA LEU A 136 8.91 11.39 2.47
C LEU A 136 9.71 11.83 1.23
N GLY A 137 9.19 12.83 0.49
CA GLY A 137 9.85 13.36 -0.68
C GLY A 137 9.62 12.55 -1.95
N GLN A 138 10.49 12.76 -2.92
CA GLN A 138 10.44 12.10 -4.22
C GLN A 138 11.13 10.75 -4.17
N MET A 139 10.43 9.70 -4.60
CA MET A 139 10.94 8.33 -4.65
C MET A 139 10.49 7.63 -5.93
N TRP A 140 11.33 6.78 -6.49
CA TRP A 140 11.02 5.96 -7.64
C TRP A 140 11.74 4.61 -7.59
N VAL A 141 11.04 3.56 -8.00
CA VAL A 141 11.63 2.24 -8.31
C VAL A 141 11.33 1.96 -9.78
N PRO A 142 12.36 1.68 -10.58
CA PRO A 142 12.24 1.36 -12.01
C PRO A 142 11.33 0.16 -12.29
#